data_e006eb791f27bf6f1bdca444f85d95d7
#
_entry.id   e006eb791f27bf6f1bdca444f85d95d7
#
_cell.length_a   1.000
_cell.length_b   1.000
_cell.length_c   1.000
_cell.angle_alpha   90.00
_cell.angle_beta   90.00
_cell.angle_gamma   90.00
#
_symmetry.space_group_name_H-M   'P 1'
#
loop_
_entity.id
_entity.type
_entity.pdbx_description
1 polymer ?
#
loop_
_entity_poly.entity_id
_entity_poly.type
_entity_poly.pdbx_seq_one_letter_code
_entity_poly.pdbx_strand_id
1 'polypeptide(L)'
;LKGIVMKRFIARALLTVGLGILSHAIAMAEITLIDKIEIPGTSIDKSGLKEKLEDGTPLSQLGGFSAIAAAGEGTYWILPDRGPKDGAVSFPCRVHRVRIELADNGKVKNYELLETKLLKRDGKSLIGLAAAIQGSKPASNMRFDPEGVRSLPDGRLAISDEYGPSVVLFNSSNGEALKWFDTPARFAVQNPSADPIEEGAANPSGRQPNGGFEGLAFQGDRKALWAFAQKPLIQDSEALSGGKRKGEFCRIVEFTEGGEVTGEFLYPVENKSSGISEILALGNGQALVLERDGDAGLEAKQKQVYWIDASGATDSRSIESASRKSLSDQVKPVVKKLWIDFLDPKFGLAGEKFPEKPEGLVFGPTLPDGSRTLLVAIDNDFESNQSSQIWVFRFQAADLPSK
;
A
#
# COMPACT_ATOMS: atom_id res chain seq x y z
N LEU A 1 91.91 -48.29 -5.84
CA LEU A 1 92.26 -47.30 -4.83
C LEU A 1 91.12 -46.30 -4.77
N LYS A 2 90.60 -46.11 -3.58
CA LYS A 2 89.30 -45.53 -3.23
C LYS A 2 89.23 -44.02 -3.53
N GLY A 3 88.13 -43.60 -4.25
CA GLY A 3 87.77 -42.19 -4.45
C GLY A 3 86.54 -41.88 -3.67
N ILE A 4 86.58 -40.85 -2.84
CA ILE A 4 85.56 -40.34 -1.97
C ILE A 4 84.62 -39.43 -2.80
N VAL A 5 83.36 -39.75 -2.88
CA VAL A 5 82.27 -38.88 -3.50
C VAL A 5 81.64 -38.01 -2.41
N MET A 6 81.83 -36.72 -2.54
CA MET A 6 81.24 -35.69 -1.67
C MET A 6 79.86 -35.33 -2.17
N LYS A 7 78.81 -35.69 -1.42
CA LYS A 7 77.37 -35.28 -1.70
C LYS A 7 77.18 -33.85 -1.18
N ARG A 8 76.89 -32.94 -2.10
CA ARG A 8 76.32 -31.59 -1.78
C ARG A 8 74.82 -31.68 -1.50
N PHE A 9 74.39 -31.35 -0.31
CA PHE A 9 72.96 -31.11 0.02
C PHE A 9 72.62 -29.69 -0.37
N ILE A 10 71.66 -29.55 -1.30
CA ILE A 10 70.97 -28.27 -1.60
C ILE A 10 69.74 -28.25 -0.79
N ALA A 11 69.67 -27.40 0.24
CA ALA A 11 68.43 -27.10 0.97
C ALA A 11 67.57 -26.13 0.12
N ARG A 12 66.48 -26.60 -0.38
CA ARG A 12 65.39 -25.72 -0.95
C ARG A 12 64.49 -25.22 0.18
N ALA A 13 64.60 -23.94 0.51
CA ALA A 13 63.62 -23.27 1.35
C ALA A 13 62.29 -23.03 0.52
N LEU A 14 61.26 -23.71 0.87
CA LEU A 14 59.90 -23.42 0.36
C LEU A 14 59.34 -22.24 1.15
N LEU A 15 59.24 -21.08 0.51
CA LEU A 15 58.52 -19.92 1.01
C LEU A 15 57.04 -20.12 0.69
N THR A 16 56.24 -20.58 1.65
CA THR A 16 54.76 -20.62 1.55
C THR A 16 54.24 -19.21 1.82
N VAL A 17 53.91 -18.48 0.75
CA VAL A 17 53.10 -17.26 0.85
C VAL A 17 51.67 -17.68 1.09
N GLY A 18 51.19 -17.59 2.33
CA GLY A 18 49.81 -17.76 2.69
C GLY A 18 49.01 -16.55 2.20
N LEU A 19 48.30 -16.67 1.09
CA LEU A 19 47.25 -15.74 0.70
C LEU A 19 46.07 -15.90 1.68
N GLY A 20 46.03 -15.07 2.71
CA GLY A 20 44.88 -14.91 3.55
C GLY A 20 43.73 -14.27 2.74
N ILE A 21 42.83 -15.07 2.19
CA ILE A 21 41.58 -14.58 1.67
C ILE A 21 40.79 -14.14 2.90
N LEU A 22 40.82 -12.84 3.22
CA LEU A 22 39.78 -12.23 4.07
C LEU A 22 38.45 -12.35 3.32
N SER A 23 37.72 -13.42 3.56
CA SER A 23 36.30 -13.46 3.24
C SER A 23 35.63 -12.43 4.14
N HIS A 24 35.44 -11.20 3.63
CA HIS A 24 34.46 -10.31 4.17
C HIS A 24 33.11 -11.00 3.92
N ALA A 25 32.59 -11.70 4.93
CA ALA A 25 31.22 -12.02 4.98
C ALA A 25 30.50 -10.66 4.97
N ILE A 26 29.98 -10.26 3.81
CA ILE A 26 29.02 -9.19 3.73
C ILE A 26 27.84 -9.73 4.54
N ALA A 27 27.76 -9.31 5.80
CA ALA A 27 26.56 -9.53 6.59
C ALA A 27 25.45 -8.86 5.80
N MET A 28 24.58 -9.65 5.14
CA MET A 28 23.36 -9.17 4.56
C MET A 28 22.65 -8.44 5.68
N ALA A 29 22.50 -7.14 5.57
CA ALA A 29 21.83 -6.37 6.59
C ALA A 29 20.37 -6.83 6.60
N GLU A 30 19.98 -7.42 7.70
CA GLU A 30 18.67 -8.05 7.84
C GLU A 30 17.60 -6.97 8.05
N ILE A 31 16.50 -7.04 7.31
CA ILE A 31 15.30 -6.23 7.57
C ILE A 31 14.83 -6.52 8.99
N THR A 32 14.70 -5.47 9.82
CA THR A 32 14.30 -5.60 11.23
C THR A 32 13.14 -4.68 11.57
N LEU A 33 12.21 -5.15 12.39
CA LEU A 33 11.25 -4.29 13.07
C LEU A 33 11.95 -3.65 14.27
N ILE A 34 12.03 -2.31 14.29
CA ILE A 34 12.78 -1.60 15.34
C ILE A 34 11.90 -0.93 16.38
N ASP A 35 10.67 -0.54 16.02
CA ASP A 35 9.72 0.06 16.95
C ASP A 35 8.29 0.05 16.41
N LYS A 36 7.34 0.46 17.27
CA LYS A 36 5.91 0.62 16.96
C LYS A 36 5.35 1.85 17.65
N ILE A 37 4.48 2.55 16.97
CA ILE A 37 3.59 3.57 17.55
C ILE A 37 2.22 2.91 17.72
N GLU A 38 1.62 3.06 18.89
CA GLU A 38 0.27 2.62 19.18
C GLU A 38 -0.61 3.83 19.51
N ILE A 39 -1.67 4.02 18.74
CA ILE A 39 -2.64 5.10 18.92
C ILE A 39 -3.94 4.46 19.41
N PRO A 40 -4.36 4.69 20.67
CA PRO A 40 -5.56 4.09 21.21
C PRO A 40 -6.79 4.34 20.35
N GLY A 41 -7.65 3.33 20.16
CA GLY A 41 -8.88 3.43 19.36
C GLY A 41 -9.91 4.42 19.92
N THR A 42 -9.71 4.91 21.17
CA THR A 42 -10.50 5.98 21.78
C THR A 42 -9.93 7.38 21.52
N SER A 43 -8.83 7.50 20.79
CA SER A 43 -8.23 8.78 20.45
C SER A 43 -9.16 9.63 19.60
N ILE A 44 -9.02 10.94 19.72
CA ILE A 44 -9.80 11.90 18.93
C ILE A 44 -8.90 12.70 17.99
N ASP A 45 -9.43 13.09 16.85
CA ASP A 45 -8.75 13.91 15.87
C ASP A 45 -8.83 15.42 16.17
N LYS A 46 -8.25 16.23 15.30
CA LYS A 46 -8.25 17.70 15.39
C LYS A 46 -9.26 18.37 14.47
N SER A 47 -10.32 17.67 14.02
CA SER A 47 -11.40 18.24 13.19
C SER A 47 -12.24 19.27 13.94
N GLY A 48 -12.27 19.17 15.26
CA GLY A 48 -13.11 20.01 16.11
C GLY A 48 -14.59 19.62 16.12
N LEU A 49 -14.96 18.53 15.42
CA LEU A 49 -16.34 18.00 15.43
C LEU A 49 -16.67 17.40 16.80
N LYS A 50 -17.85 17.74 17.33
CA LYS A 50 -18.28 17.32 18.69
C LYS A 50 -19.49 16.40 18.65
N GLU A 51 -20.13 16.30 17.51
CA GLU A 51 -21.30 15.47 17.29
C GLU A 51 -20.94 13.99 17.24
N LYS A 52 -21.95 13.15 17.25
CA LYS A 52 -21.84 11.70 17.10
C LYS A 52 -22.47 11.24 15.80
N LEU A 53 -21.96 10.14 15.28
CA LEU A 53 -22.55 9.39 14.18
C LEU A 53 -23.84 8.69 14.61
N GLU A 54 -24.54 8.12 13.66
CA GLU A 54 -25.84 7.43 13.84
C GLU A 54 -25.75 6.26 14.83
N ASP A 55 -24.59 5.62 14.93
CA ASP A 55 -24.31 4.51 15.85
C ASP A 55 -23.77 4.96 17.23
N GLY A 56 -23.65 6.28 17.45
CA GLY A 56 -23.13 6.87 18.66
C GLY A 56 -21.62 7.07 18.72
N THR A 57 -20.87 6.66 17.70
CA THR A 57 -19.42 6.89 17.55
C THR A 57 -19.13 8.40 17.45
N PRO A 58 -18.09 8.94 18.15
CA PRO A 58 -17.74 10.34 17.99
C PRO A 58 -17.32 10.66 16.54
N LEU A 59 -17.85 11.76 15.98
CA LEU A 59 -17.42 12.23 14.66
C LEU A 59 -15.92 12.52 14.56
N SER A 60 -15.28 12.82 15.71
CA SER A 60 -13.84 13.08 15.81
C SER A 60 -13.02 11.85 16.21
N GLN A 61 -13.55 10.64 16.16
CA GLN A 61 -12.75 9.44 16.43
C GLN A 61 -11.58 9.35 15.45
N LEU A 62 -10.38 9.08 15.97
CA LEU A 62 -9.14 8.87 15.22
C LEU A 62 -8.93 7.35 15.03
N GLY A 63 -8.86 6.88 13.81
CA GLY A 63 -8.69 5.46 13.46
C GLY A 63 -8.76 5.25 11.96
N GLY A 64 -8.88 3.99 11.53
CA GLY A 64 -9.10 3.66 10.13
C GLY A 64 -7.92 3.98 9.21
N PHE A 65 -6.66 3.69 9.61
CA PHE A 65 -5.47 4.14 8.88
C PHE A 65 -5.20 3.30 7.63
N SER A 66 -5.90 3.59 6.54
CA SER A 66 -5.72 2.90 5.24
C SER A 66 -4.44 3.31 4.50
N ALA A 67 -4.01 4.58 4.60
CA ALA A 67 -2.79 5.00 3.93
C ALA A 67 -1.93 5.94 4.75
N ILE A 68 -0.64 5.95 4.39
CA ILE A 68 0.35 6.90 4.90
C ILE A 68 1.24 7.42 3.76
N ALA A 69 1.51 8.72 3.72
CA ALA A 69 2.37 9.34 2.71
C ALA A 69 3.26 10.44 3.31
N ALA A 70 4.45 10.63 2.75
CA ALA A 70 5.32 11.72 3.16
C ALA A 70 4.70 13.10 2.86
N ALA A 71 4.78 14.00 3.85
CA ALA A 71 4.33 15.40 3.74
C ALA A 71 5.49 16.39 3.89
N GLY A 72 6.74 15.89 3.89
CA GLY A 72 7.96 16.65 4.07
C GLY A 72 8.35 16.90 5.53
N GLU A 73 9.64 17.10 5.78
CA GLU A 73 10.21 17.52 7.09
C GLU A 73 9.77 16.65 8.28
N GLY A 74 9.80 15.31 8.14
CA GLY A 74 9.39 14.38 9.20
C GLY A 74 7.90 14.38 9.50
N THR A 75 7.09 14.96 8.59
CA THR A 75 5.63 14.92 8.67
C THR A 75 5.05 13.98 7.61
N TYR A 76 3.87 13.43 7.93
CA TYR A 76 3.19 12.46 7.10
C TYR A 76 1.69 12.78 7.04
N TRP A 77 1.09 12.49 5.90
CA TRP A 77 -0.36 12.38 5.77
C TRP A 77 -0.78 10.97 6.15
N ILE A 78 -1.80 10.84 6.97
CA ILE A 78 -2.50 9.58 7.26
C ILE A 78 -3.93 9.74 6.77
N LEU A 79 -4.40 8.77 6.03
CA LEU A 79 -5.73 8.76 5.43
C LEU A 79 -6.56 7.65 6.08
N PRO A 80 -7.66 7.97 6.77
CA PRO A 80 -8.70 7.01 7.09
C PRO A 80 -9.50 6.61 5.86
N ASP A 81 -10.06 5.41 5.88
CA ASP A 81 -11.04 4.91 4.92
C ASP A 81 -12.41 5.59 5.06
N ARG A 82 -13.46 4.96 4.56
CA ARG A 82 -14.88 5.40 4.67
C ARG A 82 -15.38 5.58 6.11
N GLY A 83 -14.63 5.11 7.12
CA GLY A 83 -14.96 5.27 8.53
C GLY A 83 -15.70 4.08 9.15
N PRO A 84 -16.20 4.25 10.40
CA PRO A 84 -16.75 3.16 11.17
C PRO A 84 -17.87 2.41 10.48
N LYS A 85 -17.99 1.09 10.78
CA LYS A 85 -19.06 0.20 10.31
C LYS A 85 -19.17 0.07 8.79
N ASP A 86 -18.01 0.05 8.11
CA ASP A 86 -17.92 -0.27 6.67
C ASP A 86 -18.89 0.56 5.80
N GLY A 87 -18.97 1.86 6.04
CA GLY A 87 -19.82 2.75 5.25
C GLY A 87 -21.31 2.71 5.61
N ALA A 88 -21.68 2.20 6.77
CA ALA A 88 -23.06 2.24 7.26
C ALA A 88 -23.43 3.57 7.93
N VAL A 89 -22.47 4.45 8.19
CA VAL A 89 -22.64 5.73 8.89
C VAL A 89 -22.09 6.90 8.09
N SER A 90 -22.58 8.11 8.37
CA SER A 90 -22.25 9.34 7.61
C SER A 90 -20.91 9.95 8.07
N PHE A 91 -19.83 9.14 8.15
CA PHE A 91 -18.51 9.61 8.56
C PHE A 91 -17.92 10.60 7.55
N PRO A 92 -17.58 11.85 7.96
CA PRO A 92 -16.95 12.82 7.06
C PRO A 92 -15.51 12.40 6.75
N CYS A 93 -15.23 12.08 5.48
CA CYS A 93 -13.90 11.70 5.00
C CYS A 93 -12.90 12.81 5.28
N ARG A 94 -11.68 12.44 5.65
CA ARG A 94 -10.65 13.36 6.12
C ARG A 94 -9.25 12.86 5.85
N VAL A 95 -8.28 13.72 6.06
CA VAL A 95 -6.86 13.39 6.10
C VAL A 95 -6.23 14.04 7.33
N HIS A 96 -5.32 13.32 7.97
CA HIS A 96 -4.56 13.78 9.13
C HIS A 96 -3.14 14.10 8.74
N ARG A 97 -2.57 15.19 9.28
CA ARG A 97 -1.15 15.44 9.22
C ARG A 97 -0.54 15.12 10.58
N VAL A 98 0.48 14.25 10.57
CA VAL A 98 1.20 13.85 11.78
C VAL A 98 2.68 14.16 11.65
N ARG A 99 3.36 14.32 12.79
CA ARG A 99 4.83 14.32 12.88
C ARG A 99 5.27 13.01 13.51
N ILE A 100 6.27 12.37 12.90
CA ILE A 100 6.93 11.18 13.45
C ILE A 100 8.43 11.47 13.46
N GLU A 101 9.01 11.52 14.64
CA GLU A 101 10.43 11.74 14.84
C GLU A 101 11.08 10.41 15.26
N LEU A 102 12.13 10.03 14.57
CA LEU A 102 12.95 8.88 14.92
C LEU A 102 14.28 9.35 15.53
N ALA A 103 14.76 8.60 16.50
CA ALA A 103 16.12 8.74 17.02
C ALA A 103 17.15 8.14 16.04
N ASP A 104 18.42 8.38 16.27
CA ASP A 104 19.54 7.90 15.41
C ASP A 104 19.57 6.38 15.24
N ASN A 105 19.02 5.62 16.18
CA ASN A 105 18.89 4.17 16.10
C ASN A 105 17.56 3.72 15.44
N GLY A 106 16.77 4.65 14.96
CA GLY A 106 15.47 4.42 14.31
C GLY A 106 14.28 4.23 15.24
N LYS A 107 14.49 4.21 16.57
CA LYS A 107 13.36 4.15 17.52
C LYS A 107 12.54 5.43 17.48
N VAL A 108 11.25 5.30 17.72
CA VAL A 108 10.34 6.43 17.80
C VAL A 108 10.69 7.31 18.99
N LYS A 109 10.94 8.58 18.71
CA LYS A 109 11.19 9.62 19.69
C LYS A 109 9.92 10.41 20.03
N ASN A 110 9.11 10.68 18.99
CA ASN A 110 7.87 11.45 19.15
C ASN A 110 6.85 11.07 18.05
N TYR A 111 5.57 11.09 18.42
CA TYR A 111 4.41 11.07 17.54
C TYR A 111 3.47 12.20 17.95
N GLU A 112 3.05 13.01 16.99
CA GLU A 112 2.15 14.14 17.24
C GLU A 112 1.15 14.27 16.09
N LEU A 113 -0.14 14.26 16.40
CA LEU A 113 -1.17 14.68 15.45
C LEU A 113 -1.14 16.20 15.33
N LEU A 114 -0.85 16.72 14.15
CA LEU A 114 -0.72 18.17 13.89
C LEU A 114 -2.06 18.82 13.52
N GLU A 115 -2.76 18.22 12.58
CA GLU A 115 -4.03 18.74 12.06
C GLU A 115 -4.91 17.63 11.46
N THR A 116 -6.19 17.92 11.34
CA THR A 116 -7.20 17.10 10.62
C THR A 116 -7.92 17.99 9.63
N LYS A 117 -7.99 17.57 8.37
CA LYS A 117 -8.71 18.26 7.30
C LYS A 117 -9.81 17.38 6.74
N LEU A 118 -11.04 17.92 6.69
CA LEU A 118 -12.14 17.25 6.02
C LEU A 118 -11.96 17.33 4.50
N LEU A 119 -12.18 16.23 3.80
CA LEU A 119 -12.22 16.18 2.34
C LEU A 119 -13.57 16.67 1.86
N LYS A 120 -13.58 17.59 0.89
CA LYS A 120 -14.77 18.33 0.49
C LYS A 120 -14.91 18.39 -1.02
N ARG A 121 -16.16 18.55 -1.44
CA ARG A 121 -16.52 18.95 -2.80
C ARG A 121 -17.52 20.09 -2.73
N ASP A 122 -17.21 21.21 -3.39
CA ASP A 122 -18.05 22.43 -3.39
C ASP A 122 -18.40 22.90 -1.96
N GLY A 123 -17.40 22.86 -1.06
CA GLY A 123 -17.51 23.25 0.34
C GLY A 123 -18.25 22.25 1.25
N LYS A 124 -18.80 21.15 0.73
CA LYS A 124 -19.50 20.12 1.48
C LYS A 124 -18.59 18.92 1.72
N SER A 125 -18.59 18.34 2.92
CA SER A 125 -17.80 17.16 3.23
C SER A 125 -18.24 15.96 2.40
N LEU A 126 -17.26 15.25 1.83
CA LEU A 126 -17.44 13.90 1.33
C LEU A 126 -17.66 12.96 2.52
N ILE A 127 -18.46 11.92 2.35
CA ILE A 127 -18.86 11.03 3.45
C ILE A 127 -18.67 9.57 3.06
N GLY A 128 -18.28 8.74 4.03
CA GLY A 128 -18.07 7.31 3.84
C GLY A 128 -19.36 6.49 3.68
N LEU A 129 -20.54 7.10 3.88
CA LEU A 129 -21.84 6.41 3.79
C LEU A 129 -22.06 5.80 2.40
N ALA A 130 -22.10 4.48 2.32
CA ALA A 130 -22.28 3.74 1.08
C ALA A 130 -23.58 4.12 0.33
N ALA A 131 -24.64 4.47 1.07
CA ALA A 131 -25.94 4.85 0.52
C ALA A 131 -25.98 6.29 -0.04
N ALA A 132 -24.94 7.10 0.10
CA ALA A 132 -24.93 8.48 -0.40
C ALA A 132 -24.69 8.53 -1.93
N ILE A 133 -25.46 7.73 -2.67
CA ILE A 133 -25.42 7.60 -4.13
C ILE A 133 -26.32 8.65 -4.75
N GLN A 134 -25.79 9.44 -5.72
CA GLN A 134 -26.53 10.43 -6.50
C GLN A 134 -26.47 10.16 -8.01
N GLY A 135 -25.65 9.19 -8.43
CA GLY A 135 -25.49 8.78 -9.83
C GLY A 135 -24.42 7.74 -10.03
N SER A 136 -24.29 7.22 -11.25
CA SER A 136 -23.29 6.20 -11.60
C SER A 136 -21.86 6.74 -11.72
N LYS A 137 -21.69 8.06 -11.97
CA LYS A 137 -20.35 8.67 -12.06
C LYS A 137 -19.83 8.99 -10.66
N PRO A 138 -18.58 8.63 -10.33
CA PRO A 138 -17.97 8.95 -9.02
C PRO A 138 -18.09 10.42 -8.65
N ALA A 139 -17.74 11.32 -9.55
CA ALA A 139 -17.80 12.77 -9.32
C ALA A 139 -19.20 13.32 -9.05
N SER A 140 -20.28 12.57 -9.26
CA SER A 140 -21.63 13.01 -8.93
C SER A 140 -22.09 12.60 -7.52
N ASN A 141 -21.35 11.74 -6.84
CA ASN A 141 -21.70 11.23 -5.53
C ASN A 141 -21.08 12.03 -4.39
N MET A 142 -21.70 12.01 -3.22
CA MET A 142 -21.09 12.47 -1.98
C MET A 142 -20.43 11.33 -1.21
N ARG A 143 -20.72 10.07 -1.54
CA ARG A 143 -20.01 8.94 -0.99
C ARG A 143 -18.58 8.91 -1.49
N PHE A 144 -17.65 8.63 -0.61
CA PHE A 144 -16.23 8.57 -0.89
C PHE A 144 -15.58 7.55 0.04
N ASP A 145 -14.77 6.69 -0.52
CA ASP A 145 -14.03 5.64 0.20
C ASP A 145 -12.54 5.83 -0.05
N PRO A 146 -11.90 6.73 0.70
CA PRO A 146 -10.51 7.07 0.47
C PRO A 146 -9.58 5.96 0.97
N GLU A 147 -8.72 5.41 0.10
CA GLU A 147 -7.86 4.29 0.44
C GLU A 147 -6.37 4.59 0.28
N GLY A 148 -5.94 5.26 -0.77
CA GLY A 148 -4.55 5.64 -1.00
C GLY A 148 -4.36 7.14 -1.03
N VAL A 149 -3.25 7.66 -0.48
CA VAL A 149 -2.90 9.09 -0.54
C VAL A 149 -1.47 9.28 -0.99
N ARG A 150 -1.23 10.29 -1.86
CA ARG A 150 0.14 10.73 -2.23
C ARG A 150 0.21 12.24 -2.33
N SER A 151 1.32 12.80 -1.81
CA SER A 151 1.66 14.20 -2.06
C SER A 151 2.26 14.36 -3.46
N LEU A 152 1.76 15.33 -4.21
CA LEU A 152 2.35 15.72 -5.49
C LEU A 152 3.37 16.85 -5.31
N PRO A 153 4.32 17.02 -6.25
CA PRO A 153 5.37 18.05 -6.13
C PRO A 153 4.84 19.50 -6.02
N ASP A 154 3.64 19.76 -6.51
CA ASP A 154 2.99 21.07 -6.45
C ASP A 154 2.17 21.29 -5.17
N GLY A 155 2.22 20.35 -4.22
CA GLY A 155 1.56 20.42 -2.92
C GLY A 155 0.10 19.92 -2.92
N ARG A 156 -0.45 19.48 -4.05
CA ARG A 156 -1.75 18.78 -4.06
C ARG A 156 -1.64 17.39 -3.43
N LEU A 157 -2.77 16.87 -2.98
CA LEU A 157 -2.92 15.46 -2.61
C LEU A 157 -3.67 14.72 -3.72
N ALA A 158 -3.14 13.58 -4.14
CA ALA A 158 -3.89 12.61 -4.92
C ALA A 158 -4.42 11.55 -3.96
N ILE A 159 -5.71 11.23 -4.04
CA ILE A 159 -6.40 10.25 -3.20
C ILE A 159 -7.17 9.30 -4.10
N SER A 160 -7.01 7.99 -3.88
CA SER A 160 -7.83 6.95 -4.53
C SER A 160 -9.17 6.78 -3.81
N ASP A 161 -10.18 6.34 -4.56
CA ASP A 161 -11.54 6.10 -4.11
C ASP A 161 -11.96 4.68 -4.50
N GLU A 162 -12.31 3.88 -3.50
CA GLU A 162 -12.73 2.51 -3.74
C GLU A 162 -14.16 2.41 -4.28
N TYR A 163 -15.06 3.30 -3.86
CA TYR A 163 -16.43 3.27 -4.34
C TYR A 163 -16.54 3.58 -5.83
N GLY A 164 -15.71 4.53 -6.36
CA GLY A 164 -15.83 5.03 -7.71
C GLY A 164 -15.64 4.01 -8.82
N PRO A 165 -14.51 3.30 -8.97
CA PRO A 165 -13.19 3.67 -8.50
C PRO A 165 -12.63 4.89 -9.26
N SER A 166 -12.03 5.80 -8.55
CA SER A 166 -11.47 7.01 -9.14
C SER A 166 -10.20 7.49 -8.41
N VAL A 167 -9.49 8.45 -9.01
CA VAL A 167 -8.45 9.22 -8.34
C VAL A 167 -8.90 10.67 -8.30
N VAL A 168 -8.77 11.30 -7.14
CA VAL A 168 -9.18 12.68 -6.93
C VAL A 168 -8.01 13.51 -6.46
N LEU A 169 -7.81 14.68 -7.07
CA LEU A 169 -6.83 15.67 -6.63
C LEU A 169 -7.50 16.63 -5.65
N PHE A 170 -6.87 16.81 -4.49
CA PHE A 170 -7.32 17.73 -3.45
C PHE A 170 -6.32 18.83 -3.19
N ASN A 171 -6.81 19.97 -2.79
CA ASN A 171 -6.00 21.04 -2.22
C ASN A 171 -5.59 20.64 -0.80
N SER A 172 -4.30 20.44 -0.55
CA SER A 172 -3.78 20.02 0.76
C SER A 172 -3.98 21.05 1.88
N SER A 173 -4.23 22.32 1.55
CA SER A 173 -4.40 23.37 2.57
C SER A 173 -5.82 23.42 3.16
N ASN A 174 -6.85 23.08 2.38
CA ASN A 174 -8.26 23.21 2.78
C ASN A 174 -9.12 21.94 2.57
N GLY A 175 -8.57 20.89 1.93
CA GLY A 175 -9.26 19.62 1.66
C GLY A 175 -10.30 19.69 0.54
N GLU A 176 -10.33 20.75 -0.27
CA GLU A 176 -11.28 20.89 -1.37
C GLU A 176 -10.84 20.06 -2.59
N ALA A 177 -11.75 19.29 -3.19
CA ALA A 177 -11.52 18.55 -4.42
C ALA A 177 -11.30 19.50 -5.59
N LEU A 178 -10.21 19.29 -6.32
CA LEU A 178 -9.81 20.11 -7.47
C LEU A 178 -10.16 19.43 -8.79
N LYS A 179 -9.99 18.11 -8.86
CA LYS A 179 -10.19 17.34 -10.07
C LYS A 179 -10.48 15.87 -9.75
N TRP A 180 -11.50 15.34 -10.41
CA TRP A 180 -11.80 13.90 -10.46
C TRP A 180 -11.26 13.35 -11.77
N PHE A 181 -10.51 12.24 -11.71
CA PHE A 181 -10.09 11.52 -12.90
C PHE A 181 -11.23 10.66 -13.41
N ASP A 182 -11.37 10.58 -14.72
CA ASP A 182 -12.35 9.68 -15.32
C ASP A 182 -11.96 8.23 -15.04
N THR A 183 -12.91 7.46 -14.52
CA THR A 183 -12.74 6.02 -14.33
C THR A 183 -12.64 5.34 -15.69
N PRO A 184 -11.61 4.52 -15.95
CA PRO A 184 -11.57 3.73 -17.18
C PRO A 184 -12.80 2.82 -17.27
N ALA A 185 -13.45 2.76 -18.43
CA ALA A 185 -14.78 2.14 -18.59
C ALA A 185 -14.86 0.70 -18.05
N ARG A 186 -13.76 -0.07 -18.15
CA ARG A 186 -13.70 -1.45 -17.65
C ARG A 186 -13.74 -1.60 -16.12
N PHE A 187 -13.46 -0.52 -15.37
CA PHE A 187 -13.52 -0.48 -13.91
C PHE A 187 -14.85 0.06 -13.40
N ALA A 188 -15.60 0.75 -14.27
CA ALA A 188 -16.77 1.50 -13.88
C ALA A 188 -17.90 0.59 -13.35
N VAL A 189 -18.58 1.06 -12.31
CA VAL A 189 -19.80 0.47 -11.76
C VAL A 189 -20.99 1.16 -12.42
N GLN A 190 -21.74 0.43 -13.24
CA GLN A 190 -22.88 0.97 -13.96
C GLN A 190 -24.12 1.12 -13.07
N ASN A 191 -24.30 0.17 -12.16
CA ASN A 191 -25.44 0.08 -11.24
C ASN A 191 -24.92 0.07 -9.80
N PRO A 192 -24.57 1.24 -9.23
CA PRO A 192 -24.06 1.32 -7.87
C PRO A 192 -25.17 1.03 -6.85
N SER A 193 -24.85 0.23 -5.82
CA SER A 193 -25.72 -0.03 -4.67
C SER A 193 -24.96 0.16 -3.36
N ALA A 194 -25.69 0.40 -2.27
CA ALA A 194 -25.16 0.33 -0.92
C ALA A 194 -25.01 -1.12 -0.43
N ASP A 195 -25.77 -2.04 -1.02
CA ASP A 195 -25.69 -3.45 -0.74
C ASP A 195 -24.66 -4.09 -1.70
N PRO A 196 -23.55 -4.66 -1.19
CA PRO A 196 -22.50 -5.24 -2.03
C PRO A 196 -22.95 -6.47 -2.81
N ILE A 197 -23.94 -7.22 -2.32
CA ILE A 197 -24.48 -8.39 -3.04
C ILE A 197 -25.33 -7.93 -4.23
N GLU A 198 -26.19 -6.94 -4.01
CA GLU A 198 -26.98 -6.33 -5.08
C GLU A 198 -26.09 -5.66 -6.13
N GLU A 199 -25.08 -4.89 -5.70
CA GLU A 199 -24.15 -4.24 -6.61
C GLU A 199 -23.40 -5.27 -7.46
N GLY A 200 -22.88 -6.33 -6.85
CA GLY A 200 -22.18 -7.38 -7.57
C GLY A 200 -23.06 -8.15 -8.56
N ALA A 201 -24.31 -8.36 -8.22
CA ALA A 201 -25.28 -9.04 -9.08
C ALA A 201 -25.76 -8.16 -10.26
N ALA A 202 -25.87 -6.85 -10.04
CA ALA A 202 -26.34 -5.89 -11.05
C ALA A 202 -25.27 -5.48 -12.08
N ASN A 203 -24.00 -5.81 -11.85
CA ASN A 203 -22.88 -5.40 -12.71
C ASN A 203 -22.18 -6.63 -13.31
N PRO A 204 -22.23 -6.85 -14.64
CA PRO A 204 -21.55 -7.97 -15.30
C PRO A 204 -20.05 -7.73 -15.49
N SER A 205 -19.59 -6.49 -15.31
CA SER A 205 -18.19 -6.06 -15.41
C SER A 205 -17.94 -4.86 -14.50
N GLY A 206 -16.69 -4.49 -14.32
CA GLY A 206 -16.28 -3.40 -13.45
C GLY A 206 -15.53 -3.90 -12.22
N ARG A 207 -15.31 -3.01 -11.26
CA ARG A 207 -14.73 -3.39 -9.97
C ARG A 207 -15.68 -4.32 -9.19
N GLN A 208 -15.15 -5.22 -8.41
CA GLN A 208 -15.95 -5.96 -7.44
C GLN A 208 -16.43 -5.01 -6.32
N PRO A 209 -17.57 -5.27 -5.66
CA PRO A 209 -17.92 -4.57 -4.42
C PRO A 209 -16.77 -4.62 -3.43
N ASN A 210 -16.41 -3.49 -2.84
CA ASN A 210 -15.23 -3.37 -1.97
C ASN A 210 -13.96 -3.94 -2.64
N GLY A 211 -13.62 -3.42 -3.79
CA GLY A 211 -12.48 -3.89 -4.59
C GLY A 211 -12.10 -2.89 -5.69
N GLY A 212 -12.32 -1.60 -5.42
CA GLY A 212 -11.97 -0.50 -6.31
C GLY A 212 -10.51 -0.09 -6.23
N PHE A 213 -10.19 1.20 -6.41
CA PHE A 213 -8.83 1.69 -6.29
C PHE A 213 -8.43 1.85 -4.83
N GLU A 214 -7.52 0.99 -4.41
CA GLU A 214 -6.94 0.90 -3.08
C GLU A 214 -5.64 1.70 -3.01
N GLY A 215 -4.53 1.05 -3.23
CA GLY A 215 -3.21 1.67 -3.20
C GLY A 215 -2.99 2.69 -4.32
N LEU A 216 -2.23 3.74 -4.01
CA LEU A 216 -1.87 4.79 -4.95
C LEU A 216 -0.37 5.08 -4.87
N ALA A 217 0.32 5.17 -6.03
CA ALA A 217 1.74 5.53 -6.09
C ALA A 217 1.97 6.70 -7.04
N PHE A 218 2.93 7.57 -6.71
CA PHE A 218 3.41 8.61 -7.61
C PHE A 218 4.80 8.25 -8.12
N GLN A 219 4.91 7.93 -9.41
CA GLN A 219 6.15 7.67 -10.14
C GLN A 219 6.77 9.00 -10.57
N GLY A 220 7.59 9.60 -9.69
CA GLY A 220 8.10 10.96 -9.87
C GLY A 220 8.94 11.17 -11.12
N ASP A 221 9.71 10.15 -11.53
CA ASP A 221 10.54 10.16 -12.76
C ASP A 221 9.69 10.17 -14.03
N ARG A 222 8.47 9.64 -13.98
CA ARG A 222 7.52 9.58 -15.10
C ARG A 222 6.39 10.60 -14.99
N LYS A 223 6.30 11.32 -13.87
CA LYS A 223 5.17 12.20 -13.52
C LYS A 223 3.82 11.51 -13.69
N ALA A 224 3.74 10.29 -13.22
CA ALA A 224 2.57 9.42 -13.37
C ALA A 224 2.05 8.94 -12.03
N LEU A 225 0.73 8.78 -11.92
CA LEU A 225 0.04 8.15 -10.81
C LEU A 225 -0.34 6.72 -11.19
N TRP A 226 -0.02 5.77 -10.34
CA TRP A 226 -0.46 4.38 -10.44
C TRP A 226 -1.56 4.14 -9.42
N ALA A 227 -2.77 3.84 -9.89
CA ALA A 227 -3.89 3.42 -9.05
C ALA A 227 -4.07 1.90 -9.16
N PHE A 228 -4.14 1.22 -8.04
CA PHE A 228 -4.17 -0.22 -7.97
C PHE A 228 -5.55 -0.71 -7.53
N ALA A 229 -6.22 -1.53 -8.34
CA ALA A 229 -7.45 -2.20 -7.92
C ALA A 229 -7.15 -3.22 -6.82
N GLN A 230 -7.89 -3.16 -5.70
CA GLN A 230 -7.73 -4.08 -4.57
C GLN A 230 -7.92 -5.53 -4.98
N LYS A 231 -8.94 -5.78 -5.81
CA LYS A 231 -9.35 -7.11 -6.27
C LYS A 231 -9.34 -7.22 -7.78
N PRO A 232 -9.23 -8.44 -8.33
CA PRO A 232 -9.47 -8.69 -9.75
C PRO A 232 -10.84 -8.14 -10.16
N LEU A 233 -10.95 -7.55 -11.35
CA LEU A 233 -12.24 -7.08 -11.85
C LEU A 233 -13.25 -8.22 -11.96
N ILE A 234 -14.55 -7.89 -12.03
CA ILE A 234 -15.63 -8.89 -12.19
C ILE A 234 -15.34 -9.79 -13.41
N GLN A 235 -15.00 -9.20 -14.56
CA GLN A 235 -14.67 -9.93 -15.80
C GLN A 235 -13.32 -10.67 -15.75
N ASP A 236 -12.44 -10.37 -14.80
CA ASP A 236 -11.15 -11.03 -14.56
C ASP A 236 -11.23 -12.14 -13.51
N SER A 237 -12.45 -12.45 -13.02
CA SER A 237 -12.66 -13.31 -11.87
C SER A 237 -13.79 -14.32 -12.08
N GLU A 238 -13.72 -15.43 -11.35
CA GLU A 238 -14.76 -16.46 -11.29
C GLU A 238 -15.67 -16.23 -10.09
N ALA A 239 -16.98 -16.32 -10.28
CA ALA A 239 -17.95 -16.23 -9.19
C ALA A 239 -17.86 -17.46 -8.26
N LEU A 240 -17.99 -17.22 -6.95
CA LEU A 240 -18.08 -18.21 -5.90
C LEU A 240 -19.44 -18.07 -5.18
N SER A 241 -19.72 -18.98 -4.25
CA SER A 241 -20.92 -18.89 -3.40
C SER A 241 -20.88 -17.62 -2.53
N GLY A 242 -22.07 -17.07 -2.19
CA GLY A 242 -22.20 -15.91 -1.32
C GLY A 242 -21.70 -14.59 -1.91
N GLY A 243 -21.73 -14.44 -3.24
CA GLY A 243 -21.32 -13.21 -3.92
C GLY A 243 -19.80 -12.99 -4.00
N LYS A 244 -19.02 -13.87 -3.40
CA LYS A 244 -17.55 -13.81 -3.45
C LYS A 244 -17.05 -14.15 -4.85
N ARG A 245 -15.87 -13.62 -5.20
CA ARG A 245 -15.20 -13.90 -6.47
C ARG A 245 -13.71 -14.14 -6.24
N LYS A 246 -13.05 -14.83 -7.14
CA LYS A 246 -11.61 -15.05 -7.14
C LYS A 246 -11.04 -14.85 -8.54
N GLY A 247 -9.85 -14.27 -8.63
CA GLY A 247 -9.13 -14.09 -9.89
C GLY A 247 -7.63 -14.20 -9.68
N GLU A 248 -6.90 -14.13 -10.77
CA GLU A 248 -5.44 -14.36 -10.78
C GLU A 248 -4.65 -13.09 -10.97
N PHE A 249 -5.32 -12.01 -11.41
CA PHE A 249 -4.68 -10.73 -11.70
C PHE A 249 -5.50 -9.56 -11.16
N CYS A 250 -4.85 -8.68 -10.40
CA CYS A 250 -5.33 -7.32 -10.20
C CYS A 250 -4.75 -6.40 -11.27
N ARG A 251 -5.31 -5.21 -11.44
CA ARG A 251 -4.87 -4.25 -12.45
C ARG A 251 -4.31 -2.99 -11.81
N ILE A 252 -3.21 -2.51 -12.37
CA ILE A 252 -2.61 -1.20 -12.08
C ILE A 252 -2.95 -0.30 -13.25
N VAL A 253 -3.56 0.86 -13.00
CA VAL A 253 -3.82 1.88 -14.02
C VAL A 253 -2.81 3.01 -13.86
N GLU A 254 -2.12 3.37 -14.94
CA GLU A 254 -1.23 4.52 -14.97
C GLU A 254 -1.97 5.73 -15.56
N PHE A 255 -1.96 6.81 -14.77
CA PHE A 255 -2.52 8.11 -15.17
C PHE A 255 -1.40 9.15 -15.26
N THR A 256 -1.54 10.10 -16.18
CA THR A 256 -0.79 11.37 -16.07
C THR A 256 -1.23 12.14 -14.84
N GLU A 257 -0.46 13.15 -14.40
CA GLU A 257 -0.94 14.10 -13.38
C GLU A 257 -2.22 14.85 -13.81
N GLY A 258 -2.51 14.85 -15.11
CA GLY A 258 -3.71 15.39 -15.71
C GLY A 258 -4.92 14.44 -15.69
N GLY A 259 -4.73 13.16 -15.34
CA GLY A 259 -5.80 12.15 -15.26
C GLY A 259 -6.04 11.38 -16.56
N GLU A 260 -5.19 11.54 -17.58
CA GLU A 260 -5.28 10.71 -18.78
C GLU A 260 -4.64 9.35 -18.52
N VAL A 261 -5.29 8.27 -18.98
CA VAL A 261 -4.76 6.90 -18.87
C VAL A 261 -3.65 6.68 -19.90
N THR A 262 -2.43 6.44 -19.45
CA THR A 262 -1.25 6.20 -20.29
C THR A 262 -0.84 4.73 -20.34
N GLY A 263 -1.24 3.92 -19.36
CA GLY A 263 -0.90 2.50 -19.30
C GLY A 263 -1.81 1.72 -18.37
N GLU A 264 -1.78 0.40 -18.51
CA GLU A 264 -2.44 -0.53 -17.61
C GLU A 264 -1.60 -1.81 -17.55
N PHE A 265 -1.39 -2.34 -16.34
CA PHE A 265 -0.55 -3.51 -16.12
C PHE A 265 -1.27 -4.57 -15.29
N LEU A 266 -0.98 -5.84 -15.59
CA LEU A 266 -1.48 -6.97 -14.81
C LEU A 266 -0.49 -7.32 -13.68
N TYR A 267 -1.02 -7.42 -12.47
CA TYR A 267 -0.30 -7.88 -11.29
C TYR A 267 -0.79 -9.28 -10.92
N PRO A 268 0.07 -10.30 -10.91
CA PRO A 268 -0.31 -11.64 -10.49
C PRO A 268 -0.45 -11.68 -8.96
N VAL A 269 -1.66 -11.97 -8.46
CA VAL A 269 -1.87 -12.18 -7.03
C VAL A 269 -1.29 -13.52 -6.59
N GLU A 270 -0.71 -13.57 -5.38
CA GLU A 270 -0.12 -14.80 -4.84
C GLU A 270 -1.21 -15.81 -4.48
N ASN A 271 -2.22 -15.34 -3.79
CA ASN A 271 -3.39 -16.12 -3.43
C ASN A 271 -4.65 -15.46 -4.00
N LYS A 272 -5.49 -16.25 -4.68
CA LYS A 272 -6.73 -15.76 -5.33
C LYS A 272 -7.75 -15.15 -4.37
N SER A 273 -7.56 -15.33 -3.05
CA SER A 273 -8.40 -14.76 -1.98
C SER A 273 -7.81 -13.50 -1.37
N SER A 274 -6.56 -13.15 -1.73
CA SER A 274 -5.88 -11.95 -1.21
C SER A 274 -6.26 -10.71 -1.99
N GLY A 275 -6.10 -9.57 -1.35
CA GLY A 275 -6.26 -8.24 -1.93
C GLY A 275 -4.97 -7.42 -1.84
N ILE A 276 -4.93 -6.36 -2.62
CA ILE A 276 -3.87 -5.36 -2.57
C ILE A 276 -4.31 -4.26 -1.63
N SER A 277 -3.45 -3.84 -0.71
CA SER A 277 -3.75 -2.71 0.17
C SER A 277 -2.95 -1.46 -0.18
N GLU A 278 -1.70 -1.59 -0.65
CA GLU A 278 -0.90 -0.39 -0.92
C GLU A 278 0.10 -0.63 -2.04
N ILE A 279 0.51 0.47 -2.68
CA ILE A 279 1.61 0.52 -3.62
C ILE A 279 2.51 1.74 -3.35
N LEU A 280 3.81 1.54 -3.17
CA LEU A 280 4.81 2.58 -2.91
C LEU A 280 5.84 2.62 -4.02
N ALA A 281 5.91 3.73 -4.77
CA ALA A 281 6.83 3.91 -5.88
C ALA A 281 8.31 3.88 -5.45
N LEU A 282 9.14 3.22 -6.26
CA LEU A 282 10.61 3.23 -6.16
C LEU A 282 11.25 4.02 -7.31
N GLY A 283 10.48 4.42 -8.32
CA GLY A 283 10.94 5.01 -9.57
C GLY A 283 11.30 3.95 -10.62
N ASN A 284 11.58 4.39 -11.85
CA ASN A 284 11.96 3.54 -12.98
C ASN A 284 10.97 2.41 -13.30
N GLY A 285 9.67 2.62 -13.02
CA GLY A 285 8.64 1.60 -13.21
C GLY A 285 8.64 0.50 -12.15
N GLN A 286 9.28 0.73 -11.02
CA GLN A 286 9.34 -0.20 -9.89
C GLN A 286 8.53 0.32 -8.70
N ALA A 287 7.99 -0.59 -7.90
CA ALA A 287 7.24 -0.28 -6.69
C ALA A 287 7.31 -1.41 -5.66
N LEU A 288 6.93 -1.09 -4.43
CA LEU A 288 6.57 -2.07 -3.40
C LEU A 288 5.05 -2.20 -3.37
N VAL A 289 4.55 -3.41 -3.23
CA VAL A 289 3.11 -3.71 -3.18
C VAL A 289 2.81 -4.51 -1.93
N LEU A 290 1.89 -4.03 -1.13
CA LEU A 290 1.37 -4.75 0.04
C LEU A 290 0.17 -5.60 -0.38
N GLU A 291 0.33 -6.92 -0.27
CA GLU A 291 -0.70 -7.92 -0.57
C GLU A 291 -1.03 -8.69 0.71
N ARG A 292 -2.31 -8.80 1.03
CA ARG A 292 -2.77 -9.45 2.26
C ARG A 292 -4.07 -10.25 2.08
N ASP A 293 -4.27 -11.22 2.97
CA ASP A 293 -5.59 -11.81 3.24
C ASP A 293 -6.42 -10.91 4.17
N GLY A 294 -7.68 -11.27 4.39
CA GLY A 294 -8.61 -10.61 5.31
C GLY A 294 -8.69 -11.27 6.68
N ASP A 295 -7.64 -11.98 7.11
CA ASP A 295 -7.63 -12.71 8.37
C ASP A 295 -6.72 -12.02 9.41
N ALA A 296 -7.02 -12.18 10.71
CA ALA A 296 -6.25 -11.65 11.84
C ALA A 296 -5.69 -12.79 12.71
N GLY A 297 -4.80 -12.45 13.62
CA GLY A 297 -4.32 -13.39 14.64
C GLY A 297 -3.67 -14.62 14.04
N LEU A 298 -4.00 -15.80 14.57
CA LEU A 298 -3.47 -17.09 14.12
C LEU A 298 -4.03 -17.55 12.76
N GLU A 299 -5.11 -16.94 12.29
CA GLU A 299 -5.70 -17.26 10.99
C GLU A 299 -5.02 -16.52 9.83
N ALA A 300 -4.29 -15.43 10.10
CA ALA A 300 -3.53 -14.69 9.11
C ALA A 300 -2.47 -15.59 8.45
N LYS A 301 -2.46 -15.65 7.11
CA LYS A 301 -1.57 -16.52 6.31
C LYS A 301 -0.74 -15.76 5.30
N GLN A 302 -1.19 -14.55 4.90
CA GLN A 302 -0.51 -13.73 3.92
C GLN A 302 -0.57 -12.25 4.30
N LYS A 303 0.58 -11.68 4.68
CA LYS A 303 0.76 -10.28 5.04
C LYS A 303 2.12 -9.84 4.49
N GLN A 304 2.20 -9.60 3.17
CA GLN A 304 3.46 -9.61 2.44
C GLN A 304 3.66 -8.36 1.62
N VAL A 305 4.88 -7.86 1.59
CA VAL A 305 5.31 -6.78 0.71
C VAL A 305 6.16 -7.37 -0.42
N TYR A 306 5.73 -7.12 -1.64
CA TYR A 306 6.43 -7.54 -2.85
C TYR A 306 7.09 -6.35 -3.54
N TRP A 307 8.27 -6.55 -4.04
CA TRP A 307 8.88 -5.69 -5.05
C TRP A 307 8.32 -6.06 -6.43
N ILE A 308 7.99 -5.05 -7.24
CA ILE A 308 7.54 -5.24 -8.62
C ILE A 308 8.33 -4.38 -9.61
N ASP A 309 8.36 -4.84 -10.87
CA ASP A 309 8.91 -4.11 -12.00
C ASP A 309 7.95 -4.23 -13.21
N ALA A 310 7.40 -3.09 -13.61
CA ALA A 310 6.50 -3.00 -14.77
C ALA A 310 7.21 -2.63 -16.07
N SER A 311 8.53 -2.37 -16.08
CA SER A 311 9.25 -1.88 -17.28
C SER A 311 9.23 -2.85 -18.47
N GLY A 312 8.99 -4.14 -18.22
CA GLY A 312 8.85 -5.17 -19.25
C GLY A 312 7.43 -5.73 -19.36
N ALA A 313 6.48 -5.18 -18.60
CA ALA A 313 5.10 -5.65 -18.62
C ALA A 313 4.37 -5.22 -19.91
N THR A 314 3.43 -6.04 -20.34
CA THR A 314 2.55 -5.72 -21.47
C THR A 314 1.50 -4.71 -21.02
N ASP A 315 1.28 -3.67 -21.82
CA ASP A 315 0.14 -2.77 -21.62
C ASP A 315 -1.17 -3.54 -21.84
N SER A 316 -1.95 -3.68 -20.78
CA SER A 316 -3.16 -4.51 -20.78
C SER A 316 -4.44 -3.74 -21.13
N ARG A 317 -4.35 -2.48 -21.59
CA ARG A 317 -5.53 -1.69 -21.99
C ARG A 317 -6.40 -2.31 -23.07
N SER A 318 -5.84 -3.16 -23.93
CA SER A 318 -6.58 -3.92 -24.93
C SER A 318 -7.13 -5.26 -24.46
N ILE A 319 -6.81 -5.68 -23.22
CA ILE A 319 -7.19 -6.98 -22.66
C ILE A 319 -8.50 -6.82 -21.87
N GLU A 320 -9.60 -7.30 -22.41
CA GLU A 320 -10.92 -7.17 -21.80
C GLU A 320 -11.07 -8.07 -20.56
N SER A 321 -10.55 -9.29 -20.61
CA SER A 321 -10.59 -10.24 -19.48
C SER A 321 -9.22 -10.88 -19.27
N ALA A 322 -8.74 -10.82 -18.03
CA ALA A 322 -7.43 -11.31 -17.62
C ALA A 322 -7.56 -12.56 -16.74
N SER A 323 -7.46 -13.73 -17.34
CA SER A 323 -7.28 -15.00 -16.62
C SER A 323 -6.15 -15.79 -17.29
N ARG A 324 -5.46 -16.68 -16.56
CA ARG A 324 -4.41 -17.53 -17.17
C ARG A 324 -4.91 -18.38 -18.32
N LYS A 325 -6.21 -18.69 -18.32
CA LYS A 325 -6.85 -19.45 -19.40
C LYS A 325 -7.11 -18.63 -20.66
N SER A 326 -7.33 -17.32 -20.50
CA SER A 326 -7.66 -16.39 -21.59
C SER A 326 -6.47 -15.61 -22.12
N LEU A 327 -5.40 -15.46 -21.32
CA LEU A 327 -4.21 -14.72 -21.73
C LEU A 327 -3.34 -15.51 -22.69
N SER A 328 -2.86 -14.85 -23.73
CA SER A 328 -1.79 -15.35 -24.57
C SER A 328 -0.47 -15.40 -23.79
N ASP A 329 0.39 -16.38 -24.10
CA ASP A 329 1.76 -16.48 -23.54
C ASP A 329 2.63 -15.25 -23.83
N GLN A 330 2.22 -14.40 -24.78
CA GLN A 330 2.90 -13.15 -25.10
C GLN A 330 2.60 -12.02 -24.09
N VAL A 331 1.53 -12.13 -23.32
CA VAL A 331 1.17 -11.14 -22.30
C VAL A 331 2.05 -11.34 -21.06
N LYS A 332 2.85 -10.33 -20.75
CA LYS A 332 3.77 -10.34 -19.62
C LYS A 332 3.18 -9.49 -18.49
N PRO A 333 2.79 -10.08 -17.37
CA PRO A 333 2.48 -9.33 -16.15
C PRO A 333 3.72 -8.60 -15.62
N VAL A 334 3.55 -7.76 -14.60
CA VAL A 334 4.69 -7.19 -13.86
C VAL A 334 5.53 -8.31 -13.25
N VAL A 335 6.86 -8.12 -13.21
CA VAL A 335 7.75 -9.00 -12.44
C VAL A 335 7.48 -8.75 -10.96
N LYS A 336 7.44 -9.84 -10.17
CA LYS A 336 7.11 -9.80 -8.73
C LYS A 336 8.10 -10.64 -7.96
N LYS A 337 8.63 -10.09 -6.84
CA LYS A 337 9.51 -10.80 -5.89
C LYS A 337 9.12 -10.46 -4.46
N LEU A 338 9.00 -11.46 -3.59
CA LEU A 338 8.77 -11.25 -2.18
C LEU A 338 9.92 -10.47 -1.56
N TRP A 339 9.59 -9.45 -0.75
CA TRP A 339 10.56 -8.64 -0.02
C TRP A 339 10.42 -8.77 1.49
N ILE A 340 9.21 -8.58 2.03
CA ILE A 340 8.93 -8.74 3.47
C ILE A 340 7.70 -9.62 3.63
N ASP A 341 7.79 -10.57 4.58
CA ASP A 341 6.62 -11.26 5.12
C ASP A 341 6.47 -10.85 6.58
N PHE A 342 5.43 -10.10 6.92
CA PHE A 342 5.20 -9.63 8.29
C PHE A 342 4.92 -10.77 9.28
N LEU A 343 4.56 -11.96 8.78
CA LEU A 343 4.37 -13.16 9.58
C LEU A 343 5.67 -13.92 9.86
N ASP A 344 6.81 -13.49 9.29
CA ASP A 344 8.13 -14.06 9.59
C ASP A 344 8.40 -13.96 11.10
N PRO A 345 8.68 -15.09 11.79
CA PRO A 345 8.93 -15.09 13.24
C PRO A 345 10.01 -14.12 13.72
N LYS A 346 10.96 -13.76 12.85
CA LYS A 346 12.04 -12.81 13.18
C LYS A 346 11.53 -11.43 13.59
N PHE A 347 10.33 -11.03 13.14
CA PHE A 347 9.75 -9.74 13.50
C PHE A 347 8.99 -9.77 14.83
N GLY A 348 8.65 -10.96 15.36
CA GLY A 348 7.89 -11.10 16.60
C GLY A 348 6.47 -10.53 16.50
N LEU A 349 5.92 -10.39 15.28
CA LEU A 349 4.59 -9.86 15.03
C LEU A 349 3.52 -10.94 15.01
N ALA A 350 3.84 -12.11 14.44
CA ALA A 350 2.91 -13.22 14.28
C ALA A 350 2.37 -13.73 15.63
N GLY A 351 1.11 -14.14 15.66
CA GLY A 351 0.44 -14.67 16.86
C GLY A 351 -0.97 -14.15 17.03
N GLU A 352 -1.63 -14.47 18.13
CA GLU A 352 -3.04 -14.18 18.42
C GLU A 352 -3.43 -12.68 18.26
N LYS A 353 -2.47 -11.76 18.46
CA LYS A 353 -2.71 -10.32 18.39
C LYS A 353 -2.27 -9.69 17.07
N PHE A 354 -1.94 -10.50 16.06
CA PHE A 354 -1.57 -9.95 14.75
C PHE A 354 -2.78 -9.20 14.14
N PRO A 355 -2.63 -7.92 13.71
CA PRO A 355 -3.74 -7.15 13.19
C PRO A 355 -4.19 -7.67 11.81
N GLU A 356 -5.46 -7.49 11.49
CA GLU A 356 -6.01 -7.86 10.19
C GLU A 356 -5.39 -7.05 9.06
N LYS A 357 -5.28 -5.72 9.26
CA LYS A 357 -5.11 -4.71 8.21
C LYS A 357 -3.81 -3.90 8.29
N PRO A 358 -2.61 -4.48 7.99
CA PRO A 358 -1.52 -3.66 7.50
C PRO A 358 -1.91 -3.09 6.13
N GLU A 359 -1.93 -1.75 5.98
CA GLU A 359 -2.48 -1.12 4.78
C GLU A 359 -1.58 -0.06 4.15
N GLY A 360 -1.01 0.87 4.92
CA GLY A 360 -0.22 1.96 4.36
C GLY A 360 1.28 1.71 4.37
N LEU A 361 2.00 2.15 3.33
CA LEU A 361 3.46 2.09 3.23
C LEU A 361 4.05 3.47 2.89
N VAL A 362 5.09 3.87 3.64
CA VAL A 362 5.89 5.06 3.29
C VAL A 362 7.34 4.89 3.76
N PHE A 363 8.29 5.43 3.00
CA PHE A 363 9.65 5.54 3.50
C PHE A 363 9.75 6.63 4.57
N GLY A 364 10.36 6.27 5.69
CA GLY A 364 10.78 7.20 6.72
C GLY A 364 12.16 7.80 6.41
N PRO A 365 12.78 8.48 7.39
CA PRO A 365 14.10 9.07 7.23
C PRO A 365 15.19 8.01 7.03
N THR A 366 16.24 8.38 6.32
CA THR A 366 17.49 7.63 6.34
C THR A 366 18.20 7.89 7.66
N LEU A 367 18.69 6.84 8.31
CA LEU A 367 19.38 6.94 9.60
C LEU A 367 20.85 7.34 9.39
N PRO A 368 21.54 7.84 10.45
CA PRO A 368 22.93 8.29 10.34
C PRO A 368 23.91 7.23 9.86
N ASP A 369 23.62 5.95 10.06
CA ASP A 369 24.44 4.82 9.59
C ASP A 369 24.16 4.42 8.12
N GLY A 370 23.32 5.19 7.40
CA GLY A 370 22.95 4.97 6.02
C GLY A 370 21.82 3.96 5.82
N SER A 371 21.31 3.31 6.88
CA SER A 371 20.14 2.45 6.76
C SER A 371 18.86 3.29 6.52
N ARG A 372 17.92 2.69 5.82
CA ARG A 372 16.62 3.29 5.49
C ARG A 372 15.55 2.80 6.44
N THR A 373 14.47 3.55 6.56
CA THR A 373 13.29 3.12 7.32
C THR A 373 12.06 3.00 6.43
N LEU A 374 11.18 2.05 6.78
CA LEU A 374 9.85 1.89 6.22
C LEU A 374 8.85 1.99 7.35
N LEU A 375 7.86 2.86 7.20
CA LEU A 375 6.72 2.97 8.10
C LEU A 375 5.54 2.22 7.47
N VAL A 376 4.87 1.40 8.28
CA VAL A 376 3.70 0.63 7.87
C VAL A 376 2.53 1.03 8.75
N ALA A 377 1.49 1.60 8.16
CA ALA A 377 0.25 1.95 8.86
C ALA A 377 -0.65 0.74 9.00
N ILE A 378 -1.26 0.59 10.16
CA ILE A 378 -2.16 -0.51 10.51
C ILE A 378 -3.51 0.08 10.85
N ASP A 379 -4.51 -0.31 10.11
CA ASP A 379 -5.89 0.04 10.35
C ASP A 379 -6.48 -0.76 11.53
N ASN A 380 -7.28 -0.10 12.36
CA ASN A 380 -8.02 -0.69 13.48
C ASN A 380 -9.54 -0.74 13.25
N ASP A 381 -10.03 -0.50 12.01
CA ASP A 381 -11.46 -0.45 11.66
C ASP A 381 -12.28 0.49 12.56
N PHE A 382 -11.67 1.55 13.11
CA PHE A 382 -12.27 2.41 14.13
C PHE A 382 -12.76 1.68 15.38
N GLU A 383 -12.30 0.46 15.63
CA GLU A 383 -12.65 -0.29 16.83
C GLU A 383 -12.02 0.36 18.07
N SER A 384 -12.88 0.80 19.01
CA SER A 384 -12.42 1.54 20.20
C SER A 384 -11.55 0.71 21.17
N ASN A 385 -11.63 -0.62 21.08
CA ASN A 385 -10.85 -1.56 21.90
C ASN A 385 -9.55 -2.01 21.22
N GLN A 386 -9.26 -1.53 20.00
CA GLN A 386 -8.04 -1.79 19.26
C GLN A 386 -7.30 -0.49 18.97
N SER A 387 -5.96 -0.53 18.97
CA SER A 387 -5.13 0.60 18.59
C SER A 387 -4.84 0.58 17.09
N SER A 388 -4.93 1.75 16.42
CA SER A 388 -4.22 1.94 15.17
C SER A 388 -2.71 1.90 15.45
N GLN A 389 -1.90 1.39 14.53
CA GLN A 389 -0.47 1.27 14.76
C GLN A 389 0.32 1.84 13.58
N ILE A 390 1.58 2.21 13.84
CA ILE A 390 2.57 2.47 12.80
C ILE A 390 3.81 1.67 13.18
N TRP A 391 4.16 0.68 12.36
CA TRP A 391 5.37 -0.10 12.55
C TRP A 391 6.55 0.56 11.85
N VAL A 392 7.72 0.51 12.48
CA VAL A 392 8.96 1.08 11.95
C VAL A 392 9.94 -0.04 11.65
N PHE A 393 10.17 -0.28 10.37
CA PHE A 393 11.18 -1.23 9.89
C PHE A 393 12.46 -0.51 9.48
N ARG A 394 13.59 -1.16 9.64
CA ARG A 394 14.91 -0.75 9.19
C ARG A 394 15.43 -1.74 8.17
N PHE A 395 16.08 -1.25 7.11
CA PHE A 395 16.66 -2.05 6.05
C PHE A 395 17.83 -1.31 5.37
N GLN A 396 18.65 -2.01 4.61
CA GLN A 396 19.65 -1.40 3.74
C GLN A 396 19.13 -1.30 2.30
N ALA A 397 19.66 -0.36 1.52
CA ALA A 397 19.25 -0.25 0.11
C ALA A 397 19.50 -1.55 -0.69
N ALA A 398 20.53 -2.32 -0.29
CA ALA A 398 20.86 -3.61 -0.89
C ALA A 398 19.86 -4.73 -0.56
N ASP A 399 18.98 -4.55 0.44
CA ASP A 399 17.95 -5.52 0.80
C ASP A 399 16.71 -5.43 -0.12
N LEU A 400 16.62 -4.35 -0.91
CA LEU A 400 15.57 -4.26 -1.93
C LEU A 400 15.89 -5.23 -3.07
N PRO A 401 14.91 -6.06 -3.49
CA PRO A 401 15.08 -6.90 -4.67
C PRO A 401 15.41 -6.07 -5.91
N SER A 402 16.18 -6.66 -6.81
CA SER A 402 16.51 -6.10 -8.13
C SER A 402 16.13 -7.08 -9.23
N LYS A 403 16.19 -6.64 -10.49
CA LYS A 403 15.92 -7.50 -11.65
C LYS A 403 16.74 -8.78 -11.68
#